data_1f88d732a99ab4c5444c18db72df7a04
#
_entry.id   1f88d732a99ab4c5444c18db72df7a04
#
_cell.length_a   1.000
_cell.length_b   1.000
_cell.length_c   1.000
_cell.angle_alpha   90.00
_cell.angle_beta   90.00
_cell.angle_gamma   90.00
#
_symmetry.space_group_name_H-M   'P 1'
#
loop_
_entity.id
_entity.type
_entity.pdbx_description
1 polymer ?
#
loop_
_entity_poly.entity_id
_entity_poly.type
_entity_poly.pdbx_seq_one_letter_code
_entity_poly.pdbx_strand_id
1 'polypeptide(L)'
;MSFIQERELWCFDKNEDSLALVFSFADTEKEDVRNLYDQHAIKIISMDKNGNTTFAVYGYMNRGEHEGEVGAAIYYFNLSQNVVEEKAFIPSNKSFAIAEEELGKLVYYNNEQNMLYVLVDGTIYKVNLKTGEKEVVVESLAEGQYVAGDDGHLIAYQDNGGLNDSTEVTILNFMTGETQKVTAAEGENIRPLGFISEDFVYGTLRASDAGKTVSGSEILPMYKLEIKDSDDKIVKTYE
;
A
#
# COMPACT_ATOMS: atom_id res chain seq x y z
N MET A 1 17.30 1.05 -17.25
CA MET A 1 17.20 0.75 -15.79
C MET A 1 16.73 2.00 -15.08
N SER A 2 15.59 1.94 -14.37
CA SER A 2 15.08 3.10 -13.63
C SER A 2 15.45 3.00 -12.15
N PHE A 3 15.73 4.13 -11.51
CA PHE A 3 16.07 4.24 -10.10
C PHE A 3 15.65 5.61 -9.54
N ILE A 4 15.55 5.69 -8.21
CA ILE A 4 15.14 6.89 -7.50
C ILE A 4 16.36 7.48 -6.79
N GLN A 5 16.58 8.79 -6.98
CA GLN A 5 17.60 9.56 -6.29
C GLN A 5 17.03 10.92 -5.92
N GLU A 6 17.16 11.32 -4.64
CA GLU A 6 16.73 12.63 -4.13
C GLU A 6 15.29 13.01 -4.50
N ARG A 7 14.37 12.03 -4.42
CA ARG A 7 12.96 12.17 -4.80
C ARG A 7 12.71 12.48 -6.28
N GLU A 8 13.65 12.07 -7.13
CA GLU A 8 13.54 12.12 -8.57
C GLU A 8 13.62 10.73 -9.16
N LEU A 9 12.91 10.50 -10.24
CA LEU A 9 13.01 9.26 -11.00
C LEU A 9 13.94 9.46 -12.18
N TRP A 10 14.97 8.65 -12.25
CA TRP A 10 15.95 8.62 -13.31
C TRP A 10 15.89 7.31 -14.09
N CYS A 11 16.20 7.35 -15.37
CA CYS A 11 16.35 6.17 -16.22
C CYS A 11 17.70 6.17 -16.90
N PHE A 12 18.43 5.05 -16.76
CA PHE A 12 19.65 4.79 -17.51
C PHE A 12 19.35 3.87 -18.68
N ASP A 13 19.57 4.33 -19.90
CA ASP A 13 19.53 3.52 -21.12
C ASP A 13 20.91 2.92 -21.39
N LYS A 14 21.02 1.60 -21.23
CA LYS A 14 22.27 0.86 -21.43
C LYS A 14 22.71 0.81 -22.90
N ASN A 15 21.76 0.91 -23.84
CA ASN A 15 22.08 0.80 -25.27
C ASN A 15 22.68 2.11 -25.80
N GLU A 16 22.19 3.24 -25.28
CA GLU A 16 22.64 4.57 -25.65
C GLU A 16 23.67 5.16 -24.69
N ASP A 17 24.01 4.44 -23.60
CA ASP A 17 24.87 4.91 -22.51
C ASP A 17 24.46 6.30 -22.02
N SER A 18 23.16 6.50 -21.86
CA SER A 18 22.57 7.80 -21.53
C SER A 18 21.75 7.75 -20.25
N LEU A 19 21.77 8.85 -19.49
CA LEU A 19 21.00 9.04 -18.28
C LEU A 19 19.97 10.16 -18.52
N ALA A 20 18.71 9.87 -18.25
CA ALA A 20 17.61 10.82 -18.39
C ALA A 20 16.84 10.99 -17.08
N LEU A 21 16.51 12.22 -16.73
CA LEU A 21 15.53 12.54 -15.69
C LEU A 21 14.14 12.26 -16.24
N VAL A 22 13.41 11.35 -15.58
CA VAL A 22 12.07 10.91 -15.99
C VAL A 22 11.00 11.73 -15.29
N PHE A 23 11.17 11.97 -13.99
CA PHE A 23 10.18 12.68 -13.18
C PHE A 23 10.85 13.45 -12.04
N SER A 24 10.45 14.70 -11.88
CA SER A 24 10.78 15.55 -10.73
C SER A 24 9.67 16.58 -10.50
N PHE A 25 9.41 16.91 -9.25
CA PHE A 25 8.65 18.12 -8.90
C PHE A 25 9.53 19.36 -8.76
N ALA A 26 10.84 19.21 -8.71
CA ALA A 26 11.74 20.35 -8.68
C ALA A 26 11.68 21.13 -9.99
N ASP A 27 11.57 22.45 -9.92
CA ASP A 27 11.73 23.33 -11.08
C ASP A 27 13.21 23.62 -11.29
N THR A 28 13.56 23.83 -12.54
CA THR A 28 14.89 24.34 -12.92
C THR A 28 15.11 25.79 -12.47
N GLU A 29 14.04 26.52 -12.14
CA GLU A 29 14.13 27.87 -11.57
C GLU A 29 14.35 27.79 -10.04
N LYS A 30 15.57 28.07 -9.62
CA LYS A 30 16.05 27.90 -8.24
C LYS A 30 15.30 28.71 -7.16
N GLU A 31 14.48 29.66 -7.55
CA GLU A 31 13.75 30.57 -6.63
C GLU A 31 12.26 30.24 -6.46
N ASP A 32 11.77 29.15 -7.05
CA ASP A 32 10.37 28.79 -6.90
C ASP A 32 10.12 28.29 -5.46
N VAL A 33 9.25 29.03 -4.74
CA VAL A 33 8.86 28.70 -3.36
C VAL A 33 8.22 27.32 -3.23
N ARG A 34 7.65 26.76 -4.32
CA ARG A 34 7.05 25.43 -4.36
C ARG A 34 8.09 24.34 -4.13
N ASN A 35 9.35 24.57 -4.46
CA ASN A 35 10.45 23.64 -4.19
C ASN A 35 10.71 23.43 -2.69
N LEU A 36 10.21 24.36 -1.83
CA LEU A 36 10.28 24.23 -0.38
C LEU A 36 9.23 23.27 0.19
N TYR A 37 8.19 22.95 -0.59
CA TYR A 37 7.10 22.05 -0.20
C TYR A 37 7.26 20.67 -0.81
N ASP A 38 8.47 20.13 -0.72
CA ASP A 38 8.79 18.80 -1.25
C ASP A 38 8.33 17.70 -0.27
N GLN A 39 7.02 17.47 -0.24
CA GLN A 39 6.33 16.51 0.61
C GLN A 39 5.77 15.35 -0.22
N HIS A 40 6.64 14.65 -0.93
CA HIS A 40 6.26 13.50 -1.73
C HIS A 40 7.31 12.38 -1.67
N ALA A 41 6.88 11.18 -2.01
CA ALA A 41 7.74 10.02 -2.22
C ALA A 41 7.42 9.39 -3.58
N ILE A 42 8.42 8.77 -4.20
CA ILE A 42 8.27 8.03 -5.46
C ILE A 42 8.52 6.56 -5.18
N LYS A 43 7.74 5.68 -5.80
CA LYS A 43 7.94 4.23 -5.77
C LYS A 43 7.86 3.68 -7.19
N ILE A 44 8.91 2.97 -7.63
CA ILE A 44 8.86 2.19 -8.87
C ILE A 44 7.99 0.96 -8.60
N ILE A 45 6.93 0.78 -9.39
CA ILE A 45 5.98 -0.31 -9.27
C ILE A 45 6.38 -1.47 -10.17
N SER A 46 6.69 -1.18 -11.44
CA SER A 46 7.13 -2.21 -12.38
C SER A 46 7.98 -1.61 -13.50
N MET A 47 8.78 -2.46 -14.12
CA MET A 47 9.53 -2.14 -15.33
C MET A 47 9.40 -3.30 -16.31
N ASP A 48 9.05 -3.02 -17.55
CA ASP A 48 8.95 -4.02 -18.61
C ASP A 48 10.31 -4.29 -19.29
N LYS A 49 10.31 -5.25 -20.21
CA LYS A 49 11.53 -5.67 -20.95
C LYS A 49 12.09 -4.57 -21.86
N ASN A 50 11.27 -3.59 -22.22
CA ASN A 50 11.63 -2.46 -23.07
C ASN A 50 12.13 -1.26 -22.24
N GLY A 51 12.16 -1.38 -20.91
CA GLY A 51 12.55 -0.32 -19.99
C GLY A 51 11.45 0.69 -19.67
N ASN A 52 10.22 0.47 -20.16
CA ASN A 52 9.10 1.29 -19.75
C ASN A 52 8.81 1.06 -18.26
N THR A 53 8.50 2.13 -17.55
CA THR A 53 8.41 2.09 -16.09
C THR A 53 7.06 2.60 -15.63
N THR A 54 6.36 1.81 -14.80
CA THR A 54 5.20 2.27 -14.04
C THR A 54 5.66 2.66 -12.66
N PHE A 55 5.30 3.85 -12.21
CA PHE A 55 5.68 4.37 -10.91
C PHE A 55 4.54 5.15 -10.26
N ALA A 56 4.58 5.25 -8.95
CA ALA A 56 3.65 6.06 -8.17
C ALA A 56 4.39 7.21 -7.50
N VAL A 57 3.70 8.33 -7.41
CA VAL A 57 4.10 9.49 -6.61
C VAL A 57 3.04 9.68 -5.54
N TYR A 58 3.45 9.67 -4.28
CA TYR A 58 2.55 9.86 -3.14
C TYR A 58 2.88 11.14 -2.42
N GLY A 59 1.87 11.83 -1.97
CA GLY A 59 2.03 12.96 -1.09
C GLY A 59 1.37 14.21 -1.60
N TYR A 60 1.95 15.35 -1.27
CA TYR A 60 1.46 16.64 -1.71
C TYR A 60 1.94 16.93 -3.14
N MET A 61 0.98 17.16 -4.04
CA MET A 61 1.27 17.51 -5.43
C MET A 61 1.54 19.01 -5.52
N ASN A 62 2.80 19.38 -5.61
CA ASN A 62 3.18 20.79 -5.62
C ASN A 62 3.17 21.41 -7.03
N ARG A 63 2.84 20.63 -8.07
CA ARG A 63 2.78 21.01 -9.49
C ARG A 63 1.82 20.13 -10.27
N GLY A 64 1.50 20.56 -11.49
CA GLY A 64 0.72 19.80 -12.46
C GLY A 64 -0.78 19.93 -12.27
N GLU A 65 -1.53 18.98 -12.84
CA GLU A 65 -2.99 19.02 -12.84
C GLU A 65 -3.59 18.95 -11.42
N HIS A 66 -2.92 18.23 -10.53
CA HIS A 66 -3.34 18.02 -9.13
C HIS A 66 -2.61 18.94 -8.14
N GLU A 67 -2.09 20.08 -8.58
CA GLU A 67 -1.38 21.02 -7.68
C GLU A 67 -2.26 21.43 -6.50
N GLY A 68 -1.74 21.26 -5.29
CA GLY A 68 -2.45 21.56 -4.04
C GLY A 68 -3.16 20.37 -3.41
N GLU A 69 -3.27 19.24 -4.10
CA GLU A 69 -3.89 18.03 -3.58
C GLU A 69 -2.87 17.10 -2.90
N VAL A 70 -3.36 16.27 -1.99
CA VAL A 70 -2.62 15.14 -1.40
C VAL A 70 -3.21 13.85 -1.97
N GLY A 71 -2.37 12.89 -2.34
CA GLY A 71 -2.87 11.63 -2.87
C GLY A 71 -1.79 10.72 -3.45
N ALA A 72 -2.23 9.79 -4.29
CA ALA A 72 -1.40 8.87 -5.05
C ALA A 72 -1.63 9.08 -6.55
N ALA A 73 -0.61 9.55 -7.26
CA ALA A 73 -0.59 9.67 -8.71
C ALA A 73 0.19 8.50 -9.31
N ILE A 74 -0.38 7.87 -10.33
CA ILE A 74 0.21 6.72 -11.02
C ILE A 74 0.61 7.15 -12.41
N TYR A 75 1.87 6.96 -12.73
CA TYR A 75 2.46 7.36 -14.00
C TYR A 75 3.03 6.16 -14.76
N TYR A 76 3.02 6.27 -16.06
CA TYR A 76 3.70 5.36 -16.99
C TYR A 76 4.71 6.12 -17.82
N PHE A 77 5.97 5.72 -17.75
CA PHE A 77 7.05 6.24 -18.57
C PHE A 77 7.30 5.32 -19.76
N ASN A 78 7.18 5.85 -20.98
CA ASN A 78 7.53 5.16 -22.20
C ASN A 78 8.97 5.57 -22.59
N LEU A 79 9.92 4.65 -22.45
CA LEU A 79 11.34 4.92 -22.71
C LEU A 79 11.60 5.30 -24.18
N SER A 80 10.98 4.59 -25.14
CA SER A 80 11.24 4.83 -26.57
C SER A 80 10.71 6.17 -27.08
N GLN A 81 9.65 6.69 -26.45
CA GLN A 81 9.05 7.96 -26.78
C GLN A 81 9.52 9.09 -25.88
N ASN A 82 10.19 8.76 -24.79
CA ASN A 82 10.60 9.67 -23.71
C ASN A 82 9.41 10.52 -23.19
N VAL A 83 8.28 9.85 -22.94
CA VAL A 83 7.04 10.50 -22.51
C VAL A 83 6.56 9.87 -21.19
N VAL A 84 6.18 10.72 -20.24
CA VAL A 84 5.49 10.34 -19.01
C VAL A 84 4.01 10.65 -19.17
N GLU A 85 3.16 9.68 -18.88
CA GLU A 85 1.70 9.82 -18.91
C GLU A 85 1.14 9.50 -17.53
N GLU A 86 0.26 10.36 -17.02
CA GLU A 86 -0.54 10.02 -15.86
C GLU A 86 -1.62 9.00 -16.23
N LYS A 87 -1.74 7.94 -15.44
CA LYS A 87 -2.72 6.88 -15.65
C LYS A 87 -3.90 6.95 -14.68
N ALA A 88 -3.64 7.44 -13.48
CA ALA A 88 -4.66 7.64 -12.47
C ALA A 88 -4.18 8.58 -11.36
N PHE A 89 -5.11 9.29 -10.74
CA PHE A 89 -4.92 10.00 -9.49
C PHE A 89 -5.99 9.58 -8.49
N ILE A 90 -5.59 9.34 -7.25
CA ILE A 90 -6.47 9.00 -6.13
C ILE A 90 -6.20 10.02 -5.02
N PRO A 91 -7.11 10.99 -4.85
CA PRO A 91 -6.96 12.01 -3.83
C PRO A 91 -7.12 11.42 -2.42
N SER A 92 -6.34 11.93 -1.47
CA SER A 92 -6.55 11.76 -0.04
C SER A 92 -7.33 12.95 0.51
N ASN A 93 -8.26 12.66 1.42
CA ASN A 93 -8.99 13.70 2.16
C ASN A 93 -8.23 14.19 3.40
N LYS A 94 -7.05 13.60 3.66
CA LYS A 94 -6.17 13.93 4.79
C LYS A 94 -5.10 14.93 4.36
N SER A 95 -4.59 15.73 5.30
CA SER A 95 -3.35 16.48 5.06
C SER A 95 -2.17 15.54 4.92
N PHE A 96 -1.11 15.96 4.23
CA PHE A 96 0.07 15.12 4.03
C PHE A 96 0.63 14.56 5.34
N ALA A 97 0.72 15.37 6.39
CA ALA A 97 1.25 14.94 7.69
C ALA A 97 0.47 13.77 8.33
N ILE A 98 -0.81 13.60 7.97
CA ILE A 98 -1.64 12.48 8.45
C ILE A 98 -1.61 11.32 7.45
N ALA A 99 -1.59 11.64 6.16
CA ALA A 99 -1.62 10.63 5.09
C ALA A 99 -0.27 9.91 4.90
N GLU A 100 0.84 10.55 5.28
CA GLU A 100 2.21 10.05 5.05
C GLU A 100 2.44 8.64 5.59
N GLU A 101 1.88 8.32 6.77
CA GLU A 101 2.04 7.01 7.38
C GLU A 101 1.32 5.88 6.62
N GLU A 102 0.28 6.22 5.87
CA GLU A 102 -0.53 5.24 5.12
C GLU A 102 -0.14 5.15 3.64
N LEU A 103 0.12 6.32 3.02
CA LEU A 103 0.44 6.38 1.60
C LEU A 103 1.69 5.55 1.26
N GLY A 104 1.53 4.64 0.32
CA GLY A 104 2.61 3.74 -0.11
C GLY A 104 2.74 2.45 0.70
N LYS A 105 2.00 2.24 1.80
CA LYS A 105 2.00 0.97 2.56
C LYS A 105 1.54 -0.20 1.68
N LEU A 106 0.52 0.01 0.86
CA LEU A 106 0.04 -0.97 -0.09
C LEU A 106 -0.01 -0.36 -1.49
N VAL A 107 0.83 -0.89 -2.37
CA VAL A 107 0.78 -0.66 -3.82
C VAL A 107 1.24 -1.92 -4.51
N TYR A 108 0.33 -2.59 -5.19
CA TYR A 108 0.58 -3.80 -5.95
C TYR A 108 0.07 -3.67 -7.38
N TYR A 109 0.89 -4.02 -8.35
CA TYR A 109 0.51 -4.03 -9.76
C TYR A 109 0.52 -5.43 -10.34
N ASN A 110 -0.68 -5.90 -10.70
CA ASN A 110 -0.84 -7.14 -11.46
C ASN A 110 -0.60 -6.84 -12.95
N ASN A 111 0.58 -7.20 -13.43
CA ASN A 111 1.05 -6.91 -14.78
C ASN A 111 0.24 -7.64 -15.86
N GLU A 112 -0.23 -8.86 -15.56
CA GLU A 112 -0.99 -9.69 -16.52
C GLU A 112 -2.38 -9.08 -16.78
N GLN A 113 -2.99 -8.56 -15.74
CA GLN A 113 -4.33 -7.98 -15.80
C GLN A 113 -4.32 -6.46 -16.04
N ASN A 114 -3.17 -5.79 -15.95
CA ASN A 114 -3.03 -4.33 -15.91
C ASN A 114 -3.83 -3.66 -14.80
N MET A 115 -3.92 -4.32 -13.65
CA MET A 115 -4.64 -3.83 -12.48
C MET A 115 -3.67 -3.39 -11.39
N LEU A 116 -3.86 -2.18 -10.91
CA LEU A 116 -3.17 -1.63 -9.76
C LEU A 116 -4.08 -1.69 -8.54
N TYR A 117 -3.54 -2.14 -7.42
CA TYR A 117 -4.18 -2.04 -6.11
C TYR A 117 -3.40 -1.05 -5.25
N VAL A 118 -4.10 -0.08 -4.68
CA VAL A 118 -3.49 0.97 -3.86
C VAL A 118 -4.38 1.34 -2.69
N LEU A 119 -3.76 1.55 -1.52
CA LEU A 119 -4.44 1.98 -0.31
C LEU A 119 -4.31 3.50 -0.13
N VAL A 120 -5.44 4.16 -0.01
CA VAL A 120 -5.56 5.59 0.30
C VAL A 120 -6.74 5.79 1.25
N ASP A 121 -6.53 6.48 2.36
CA ASP A 121 -7.55 6.82 3.37
C ASP A 121 -8.34 5.63 3.91
N GLY A 122 -7.65 4.49 4.16
CA GLY A 122 -8.30 3.26 4.63
C GLY A 122 -9.12 2.55 3.56
N THR A 123 -9.02 2.96 2.30
CA THR A 123 -9.74 2.37 1.18
C THR A 123 -8.77 1.75 0.19
N ILE A 124 -8.98 0.50 -0.17
CA ILE A 124 -8.23 -0.17 -1.23
C ILE A 124 -8.96 0.03 -2.55
N TYR A 125 -8.29 0.72 -3.45
CA TYR A 125 -8.74 0.93 -4.82
C TYR A 125 -8.06 -0.06 -5.76
N LYS A 126 -8.85 -0.60 -6.68
CA LYS A 126 -8.38 -1.32 -7.85
C LYS A 126 -8.51 -0.41 -9.06
N VAL A 127 -7.43 -0.18 -9.76
CA VAL A 127 -7.37 0.75 -10.89
C VAL A 127 -6.94 0.01 -12.14
N ASN A 128 -7.75 0.10 -13.19
CA ASN A 128 -7.36 -0.39 -14.51
C ASN A 128 -6.47 0.66 -15.20
N LEU A 129 -5.17 0.38 -15.33
CA LEU A 129 -4.22 1.34 -15.90
C LEU A 129 -4.37 1.57 -17.42
N LYS A 130 -5.19 0.77 -18.11
CA LYS A 130 -5.51 1.00 -19.52
C LYS A 130 -6.68 1.96 -19.70
N THR A 131 -7.71 1.84 -18.87
CA THR A 131 -8.96 2.62 -19.00
C THR A 131 -9.04 3.77 -18.02
N GLY A 132 -8.24 3.78 -16.94
CA GLY A 132 -8.34 4.71 -15.83
C GLY A 132 -9.52 4.44 -14.88
N GLU A 133 -10.30 3.37 -15.11
CA GLU A 133 -11.42 3.02 -14.25
C GLU A 133 -10.96 2.61 -12.87
N LYS A 134 -11.65 3.10 -11.84
CA LYS A 134 -11.39 2.84 -10.42
C LYS A 134 -12.55 2.10 -9.79
N GLU A 135 -12.25 1.09 -9.00
CA GLU A 135 -13.20 0.29 -8.24
C GLU A 135 -12.74 0.23 -6.77
N VAL A 136 -13.66 0.32 -5.82
CA VAL A 136 -13.38 0.10 -4.41
C VAL A 136 -13.43 -1.40 -4.14
N VAL A 137 -12.36 -1.93 -3.54
CA VAL A 137 -12.24 -3.35 -3.17
C VAL A 137 -12.58 -3.55 -1.69
N VAL A 138 -12.00 -2.72 -0.82
CA VAL A 138 -12.23 -2.72 0.63
C VAL A 138 -12.23 -1.28 1.08
N GLU A 139 -13.12 -0.94 2.02
CA GLU A 139 -13.22 0.41 2.61
C GLU A 139 -13.22 0.38 4.13
N SER A 140 -13.02 1.53 4.73
CA SER A 140 -13.10 1.74 6.18
C SER A 140 -12.05 0.98 7.01
N LEU A 141 -10.89 0.66 6.43
CA LEU A 141 -9.78 0.06 7.15
C LEU A 141 -9.09 1.10 8.05
N ALA A 142 -9.09 0.85 9.37
CA ALA A 142 -8.32 1.64 10.30
C ALA A 142 -6.91 1.05 10.49
N GLU A 143 -6.00 1.87 11.01
CA GLU A 143 -4.66 1.42 11.34
C GLU A 143 -4.68 0.24 12.33
N GLY A 144 -3.84 -0.77 12.06
CA GLY A 144 -3.77 -2.00 12.84
C GLY A 144 -4.83 -3.04 12.49
N GLN A 145 -5.87 -2.69 11.72
CA GLN A 145 -6.90 -3.63 11.26
C GLN A 145 -6.50 -4.40 9.99
N TYR A 146 -5.39 -4.05 9.37
CA TYR A 146 -4.87 -4.71 8.19
C TYR A 146 -3.35 -4.85 8.23
N VAL A 147 -2.84 -5.81 7.51
CA VAL A 147 -1.41 -6.03 7.24
C VAL A 147 -1.23 -6.45 5.80
N ALA A 148 -0.16 -5.98 5.16
CA ALA A 148 0.21 -6.37 3.80
C ALA A 148 1.45 -7.27 3.82
N GLY A 149 1.55 -8.17 2.85
CA GLY A 149 2.79 -8.91 2.59
C GLY A 149 3.89 -8.01 2.02
N ASP A 150 5.14 -8.43 2.15
CA ASP A 150 6.32 -7.63 1.78
C ASP A 150 6.32 -7.20 0.31
N ASP A 151 5.84 -8.04 -0.59
CA ASP A 151 5.73 -7.75 -2.03
C ASP A 151 4.38 -7.11 -2.43
N GLY A 152 3.46 -6.97 -1.47
CA GLY A 152 2.17 -6.31 -1.61
C GLY A 152 1.09 -7.12 -2.33
N HIS A 153 1.35 -8.37 -2.76
CA HIS A 153 0.32 -9.17 -3.44
C HIS A 153 -0.72 -9.76 -2.49
N LEU A 154 -0.41 -9.84 -1.20
CA LEU A 154 -1.31 -10.29 -0.14
C LEU A 154 -1.68 -9.15 0.81
N ILE A 155 -2.93 -9.11 1.23
CA ILE A 155 -3.41 -8.32 2.35
C ILE A 155 -4.30 -9.16 3.24
N ALA A 156 -4.16 -8.99 4.56
CA ALA A 156 -5.11 -9.53 5.53
C ALA A 156 -5.76 -8.38 6.30
N TYR A 157 -7.08 -8.39 6.42
CA TYR A 157 -7.83 -7.32 7.07
C TYR A 157 -9.02 -7.87 7.87
N GLN A 158 -9.39 -7.13 8.92
CA GLN A 158 -10.57 -7.45 9.75
C GLN A 158 -11.85 -7.06 9.00
N ASP A 159 -12.77 -8.03 8.84
CA ASP A 159 -14.03 -7.81 8.12
C ASP A 159 -15.11 -7.13 8.98
N ASN A 160 -14.97 -7.23 10.28
CA ASN A 160 -15.97 -6.76 11.24
C ASN A 160 -15.31 -6.20 12.50
N GLY A 161 -16.09 -5.49 13.29
CA GLY A 161 -15.64 -4.95 14.57
C GLY A 161 -14.54 -3.91 14.46
N GLY A 162 -13.92 -3.64 15.59
CA GLY A 162 -12.74 -2.80 15.69
C GLY A 162 -11.48 -3.64 15.91
N LEU A 163 -10.35 -2.98 16.15
CA LEU A 163 -9.04 -3.62 16.31
C LEU A 163 -9.02 -4.78 17.31
N ASN A 164 -9.84 -4.72 18.36
CA ASN A 164 -9.83 -5.65 19.49
C ASN A 164 -11.05 -6.57 19.56
N ASP A 165 -12.06 -6.39 18.75
CA ASP A 165 -13.32 -7.11 18.81
C ASP A 165 -13.75 -7.77 17.49
N SER A 166 -12.88 -7.79 16.52
CA SER A 166 -13.10 -8.52 15.28
C SER A 166 -13.01 -10.02 15.50
N THR A 167 -13.98 -10.75 14.93
CA THR A 167 -14.03 -12.21 14.97
C THR A 167 -13.61 -12.87 13.66
N GLU A 168 -13.37 -12.08 12.61
CA GLU A 168 -13.01 -12.59 11.28
C GLU A 168 -11.96 -11.72 10.61
N VAL A 169 -11.00 -12.36 9.93
CA VAL A 169 -10.00 -11.73 9.07
C VAL A 169 -10.09 -12.36 7.68
N THR A 170 -10.19 -11.52 6.66
CA THR A 170 -10.08 -11.95 5.27
C THR A 170 -8.65 -11.72 4.76
N ILE A 171 -8.09 -12.74 4.14
CA ILE A 171 -6.85 -12.66 3.37
C ILE A 171 -7.24 -12.57 1.90
N LEU A 172 -6.79 -11.54 1.20
CA LEU A 172 -7.03 -11.32 -0.23
C LEU A 172 -5.70 -11.38 -0.98
N ASN A 173 -5.67 -12.23 -2.01
CA ASN A 173 -4.56 -12.32 -2.94
C ASN A 173 -4.88 -11.49 -4.19
N PHE A 174 -4.17 -10.39 -4.41
CA PHE A 174 -4.37 -9.51 -5.56
C PHE A 174 -3.89 -10.10 -6.89
N MET A 175 -3.04 -11.13 -6.84
CA MET A 175 -2.57 -11.81 -8.05
C MET A 175 -3.65 -12.70 -8.63
N THR A 176 -4.31 -13.49 -7.78
CA THR A 176 -5.34 -14.47 -8.19
C THR A 176 -6.76 -13.94 -8.05
N GLY A 177 -7.00 -12.96 -7.17
CA GLY A 177 -8.31 -12.48 -6.76
C GLY A 177 -9.00 -13.41 -5.75
N GLU A 178 -8.32 -14.44 -5.26
CA GLU A 178 -8.87 -15.38 -4.28
C GLU A 178 -8.87 -14.77 -2.88
N THR A 179 -9.86 -15.16 -2.10
CA THR A 179 -9.99 -14.77 -0.69
C THR A 179 -10.03 -15.99 0.20
N GLN A 180 -9.38 -15.90 1.36
CA GLN A 180 -9.43 -16.88 2.42
C GLN A 180 -9.88 -16.21 3.72
N LYS A 181 -10.70 -16.90 4.53
CA LYS A 181 -11.18 -16.38 5.80
C LYS A 181 -10.62 -17.14 6.98
N VAL A 182 -10.22 -16.39 8.01
CA VAL A 182 -9.81 -16.93 9.30
C VAL A 182 -10.77 -16.42 10.35
N THR A 183 -11.48 -17.33 11.01
CA THR A 183 -12.52 -17.01 12.00
C THR A 183 -12.01 -17.41 13.39
N ALA A 184 -12.17 -16.52 14.37
CA ALA A 184 -11.88 -16.80 15.77
C ALA A 184 -12.86 -17.83 16.35
N ALA A 185 -12.45 -18.54 17.39
CA ALA A 185 -13.34 -19.42 18.13
C ALA A 185 -14.37 -18.62 18.93
N GLU A 186 -15.42 -19.29 19.43
CA GLU A 186 -16.45 -18.63 20.24
C GLU A 186 -15.85 -17.97 21.50
N GLY A 187 -16.15 -16.69 21.67
CA GLY A 187 -15.64 -15.86 22.77
C GLY A 187 -14.20 -15.32 22.54
N GLU A 188 -13.66 -15.51 21.37
CA GLU A 188 -12.34 -15.02 20.98
C GLU A 188 -12.44 -13.96 19.88
N ASN A 189 -11.41 -13.12 19.80
CA ASN A 189 -11.21 -12.13 18.76
C ASN A 189 -9.88 -12.39 18.06
N ILE A 190 -9.73 -11.89 16.82
CA ILE A 190 -8.56 -12.13 15.99
C ILE A 190 -7.97 -10.82 15.50
N ARG A 191 -6.64 -10.72 15.53
CA ARG A 191 -5.90 -9.56 15.02
C ARG A 191 -4.86 -10.00 14.01
N PRO A 192 -4.83 -9.43 12.79
CA PRO A 192 -3.76 -9.67 11.84
C PRO A 192 -2.46 -9.04 12.36
N LEU A 193 -1.33 -9.74 12.22
CA LEU A 193 -0.02 -9.30 12.68
C LEU A 193 0.98 -9.13 11.53
N GLY A 194 0.86 -9.91 10.45
CA GLY A 194 1.75 -9.84 9.30
C GLY A 194 1.78 -11.11 8.49
N PHE A 195 2.78 -11.19 7.63
CA PHE A 195 3.08 -12.38 6.84
C PHE A 195 4.55 -12.76 7.04
N ILE A 196 4.84 -14.05 6.97
CA ILE A 196 6.19 -14.61 6.87
C ILE A 196 6.24 -15.31 5.52
N SER A 197 6.82 -14.67 4.53
CA SER A 197 6.63 -15.05 3.12
C SER A 197 5.14 -15.00 2.76
N GLU A 198 4.49 -16.14 2.49
CA GLU A 198 3.06 -16.23 2.20
C GLU A 198 2.23 -16.72 3.40
N ASP A 199 2.89 -17.13 4.48
CA ASP A 199 2.22 -17.62 5.68
C ASP A 199 1.65 -16.46 6.51
N PHE A 200 0.36 -16.53 6.81
CA PHE A 200 -0.33 -15.50 7.59
C PHE A 200 -0.09 -15.66 9.09
N VAL A 201 0.28 -14.57 9.75
CA VAL A 201 0.52 -14.51 11.19
C VAL A 201 -0.57 -13.70 11.86
N TYR A 202 -1.22 -14.27 12.87
CA TYR A 202 -2.28 -13.59 13.62
C TYR A 202 -2.24 -13.90 15.10
N GLY A 203 -2.80 -12.98 15.89
CA GLY A 203 -2.98 -13.12 17.33
C GLY A 203 -4.43 -13.35 17.69
N THR A 204 -4.66 -14.16 18.73
CA THR A 204 -5.98 -14.41 19.33
C THR A 204 -6.07 -13.72 20.67
N LEU A 205 -7.22 -13.06 20.93
CA LEU A 205 -7.48 -12.27 22.12
C LEU A 205 -8.78 -12.79 22.78
N ARG A 206 -8.90 -12.62 24.11
CA ARG A 206 -10.14 -12.88 24.84
C ARG A 206 -10.60 -11.61 25.53
N ALA A 207 -11.84 -11.21 25.33
CA ALA A 207 -12.42 -10.04 25.99
C ALA A 207 -12.33 -10.14 27.54
N SER A 208 -12.36 -11.37 28.09
CA SER A 208 -12.19 -11.64 29.51
C SER A 208 -10.82 -11.21 30.07
N ASP A 209 -9.80 -11.12 29.22
CA ASP A 209 -8.41 -10.82 29.59
C ASP A 209 -8.13 -9.31 29.55
N ALA A 210 -9.17 -8.50 29.24
CA ALA A 210 -9.06 -7.05 29.22
C ALA A 210 -8.61 -6.51 30.59
N GLY A 211 -7.58 -5.68 30.55
CA GLY A 211 -7.01 -5.04 31.72
C GLY A 211 -6.79 -3.55 31.51
N LYS A 212 -6.19 -2.91 32.50
CA LYS A 212 -5.75 -1.50 32.39
C LYS A 212 -4.30 -1.38 32.75
N THR A 213 -3.61 -0.53 32.05
CA THR A 213 -2.26 -0.09 32.42
C THR A 213 -2.30 0.70 33.71
N VAL A 214 -1.14 0.94 34.33
CA VAL A 214 -0.97 1.85 35.46
C VAL A 214 -1.44 3.28 35.11
N SER A 215 -1.35 3.68 33.84
CA SER A 215 -1.84 4.96 33.33
C SER A 215 -3.35 4.99 33.03
N GLY A 216 -4.07 3.85 33.21
CA GLY A 216 -5.50 3.76 32.98
C GLY A 216 -5.90 3.42 31.55
N SER A 217 -4.97 3.26 30.62
CA SER A 217 -5.24 2.82 29.23
C SER A 217 -5.67 1.37 29.21
N GLU A 218 -6.68 1.06 28.41
CA GLU A 218 -7.12 -0.32 28.22
C GLU A 218 -6.07 -1.15 27.50
N ILE A 219 -5.85 -2.38 27.95
CA ILE A 219 -5.01 -3.39 27.32
C ILE A 219 -5.84 -4.61 27.08
N LEU A 220 -5.76 -5.16 25.87
CA LEU A 220 -6.27 -6.47 25.54
C LEU A 220 -5.10 -7.35 25.05
N PRO A 221 -4.54 -8.21 25.91
CA PRO A 221 -3.39 -9.05 25.54
C PRO A 221 -3.80 -10.12 24.54
N MET A 222 -2.89 -10.42 23.63
CA MET A 222 -2.96 -11.65 22.84
C MET A 222 -2.41 -12.78 23.70
N TYR A 223 -3.20 -13.85 23.86
CA TYR A 223 -2.79 -15.02 24.64
C TYR A 223 -2.24 -16.13 23.75
N LYS A 224 -2.52 -16.08 22.42
CA LYS A 224 -2.09 -17.06 21.44
C LYS A 224 -1.69 -16.37 20.15
N LEU A 225 -0.63 -16.85 19.50
CA LEU A 225 -0.20 -16.46 18.18
C LEU A 225 -0.13 -17.70 17.30
N GLU A 226 -0.69 -17.61 16.09
CA GLU A 226 -0.69 -18.71 15.13
C GLU A 226 -0.13 -18.26 13.78
N ILE A 227 0.55 -19.18 13.11
CA ILE A 227 1.04 -19.04 11.75
C ILE A 227 0.30 -20.07 10.90
N LYS A 228 -0.32 -19.59 9.83
CA LYS A 228 -1.18 -20.37 8.94
C LYS A 228 -0.66 -20.29 7.50
N ASP A 229 -0.48 -21.44 6.86
CA ASP A 229 -0.03 -21.50 5.49
C ASP A 229 -1.17 -21.22 4.47
N SER A 230 -0.81 -21.15 3.19
CA SER A 230 -1.74 -20.94 2.08
C SER A 230 -2.77 -22.05 1.91
N ASP A 231 -2.50 -23.26 2.43
CA ASP A 231 -3.40 -24.41 2.40
C ASP A 231 -4.38 -24.44 3.60
N ASP A 232 -4.51 -23.33 4.35
CA ASP A 232 -5.37 -23.19 5.52
C ASP A 232 -4.93 -24.01 6.74
N LYS A 233 -3.67 -24.45 6.79
CA LYS A 233 -3.14 -25.29 7.86
C LYS A 233 -2.34 -24.46 8.87
N ILE A 234 -2.58 -24.67 10.17
CA ILE A 234 -1.73 -24.12 11.22
C ILE A 234 -0.38 -24.82 11.22
N VAL A 235 0.67 -24.07 10.89
CA VAL A 235 2.05 -24.58 10.86
C VAL A 235 2.76 -24.36 12.19
N LYS A 236 2.33 -23.35 12.96
CA LYS A 236 2.92 -23.07 14.28
C LYS A 236 1.93 -22.34 15.18
N THR A 237 1.95 -22.70 16.47
CA THR A 237 1.21 -22.03 17.55
C THR A 237 2.18 -21.67 18.68
N TYR A 238 1.99 -20.48 19.26
CA TYR A 238 2.65 -20.00 20.47
C TYR A 238 1.57 -19.55 21.47
N GLU A 239 1.71 -20.02 22.73
CA GLU A 239 0.80 -19.71 23.87
C GLU A 239 1.60 -19.15 25.06
#